data_cce83cc3e0408f5724f9571bbda84ec8
#
_entry.id   cce83cc3e0408f5724f9571bbda84ec8
#
_cell.length_a   1.000
_cell.length_b   1.000
_cell.length_c   1.000
_cell.angle_alpha   90.00
_cell.angle_beta   90.00
_cell.angle_gamma   90.00
#
_symmetry.space_group_name_H-M   'P 1'
#
loop_
_entity.id
_entity.type
_entity.pdbx_description
1 polymer ?
#
loop_
_entity_poly.entity_id
_entity_poly.type
_entity_poly.pdbx_seq_one_letter_code
_entity_poly.pdbx_strand_id
1 'polypeptide(L)'
;MKHFPIAVQLYTLRDQTAADYPGTLREVARMGYDGVEFAGYGGFGAGELKSLLQELGLRCAGAHEAIERLEQALDEVIAFHRELGNRYVVVPWLGEDRWGGPDGWRKVGKQLGEFGGRLR
;
A
#
# COMPACT_ATOMS: atom_id res chain seq x y z
N MET A 1 -3.79 -30.04 -1.10
CA MET A 1 -4.72 -28.89 -1.13
C MET A 1 -3.96 -27.64 -1.57
N LYS A 2 -4.55 -26.85 -2.46
CA LYS A 2 -3.89 -25.65 -2.94
C LYS A 2 -3.91 -24.59 -1.83
N HIS A 3 -2.73 -24.15 -1.37
CA HIS A 3 -2.64 -23.04 -0.40
C HIS A 3 -2.90 -21.71 -1.11
N PHE A 4 -3.88 -20.98 -0.63
CA PHE A 4 -4.12 -19.61 -1.08
C PHE A 4 -3.38 -18.64 -0.16
N PRO A 5 -2.52 -17.76 -0.68
CA PRO A 5 -1.82 -16.80 0.15
C PRO A 5 -2.80 -15.82 0.79
N ILE A 6 -2.58 -15.55 2.09
CA ILE A 6 -3.40 -14.63 2.87
C ILE A 6 -2.52 -13.50 3.38
N ALA A 7 -2.92 -12.27 3.14
CA ALA A 7 -2.25 -11.10 3.64
C ALA A 7 -3.16 -10.31 4.60
N VAL A 8 -2.56 -9.64 5.57
CA VAL A 8 -3.27 -8.72 6.45
C VAL A 8 -3.03 -7.28 6.01
N GLN A 9 -4.10 -6.49 6.01
CA GLN A 9 -4.02 -5.06 5.76
C GLN A 9 -3.63 -4.35 7.06
N LEU A 10 -2.54 -3.58 7.02
CA LEU A 10 -1.91 -3.00 8.21
C LEU A 10 -2.73 -1.90 8.88
N TYR A 11 -3.72 -1.32 8.21
CA TYR A 11 -4.65 -0.40 8.88
C TYR A 11 -5.43 -1.09 10.01
N THR A 12 -5.71 -2.37 9.86
CA THR A 12 -6.31 -3.20 10.92
C THR A 12 -5.45 -3.21 12.20
N LEU A 13 -4.13 -3.09 12.04
CA LEU A 13 -3.15 -3.11 13.11
C LEU A 13 -2.51 -1.72 13.36
N ARG A 14 -3.23 -0.65 13.06
CA ARG A 14 -2.69 0.71 13.10
C ARG A 14 -2.16 1.14 14.47
N ASP A 15 -2.79 0.67 15.55
CA ASP A 15 -2.33 0.99 16.89
C ASP A 15 -1.00 0.28 17.21
N GLN A 16 -0.88 -0.97 16.79
CA GLN A 16 0.34 -1.77 16.95
C GLN A 16 1.47 -1.25 16.06
N THR A 17 1.19 -0.91 14.81
CA THR A 17 2.20 -0.34 13.91
C THR A 17 2.67 1.04 14.37
N ALA A 18 1.79 1.83 14.98
CA ALA A 18 2.16 3.12 15.57
C ALA A 18 3.09 2.96 16.77
N ALA A 19 2.91 1.92 17.57
CA ALA A 19 3.74 1.64 18.73
C ALA A 19 5.09 1.01 18.35
N ASP A 20 5.08 0.01 17.48
CA ASP A 20 6.29 -0.70 17.02
C ASP A 20 6.04 -1.29 15.62
N TYR A 21 6.45 -0.57 14.60
CA TYR A 21 6.21 -0.97 13.22
C TYR A 21 6.93 -2.28 12.85
N PRO A 22 8.26 -2.41 13.02
CA PRO A 22 8.95 -3.65 12.70
C PRO A 22 8.49 -4.83 13.56
N GLY A 23 8.24 -4.61 14.84
CA GLY A 23 7.74 -5.64 15.75
C GLY A 23 6.38 -6.17 15.33
N THR A 24 5.49 -5.30 14.87
CA THR A 24 4.18 -5.71 14.35
C THR A 24 4.32 -6.58 13.10
N LEU A 25 5.20 -6.25 12.17
CA LEU A 25 5.47 -7.09 11.01
C LEU A 25 6.03 -8.46 11.39
N ARG A 26 6.88 -8.53 12.40
CA ARG A 26 7.38 -9.80 12.94
C ARG A 26 6.26 -10.66 13.52
N GLU A 27 5.34 -10.05 14.26
CA GLU A 27 4.18 -10.77 14.80
C GLU A 27 3.26 -11.28 13.67
N VAL A 28 3.02 -10.47 12.65
CA VAL A 28 2.25 -10.89 11.47
C VAL A 28 2.87 -12.14 10.82
N ALA A 29 4.20 -12.14 10.66
CA ALA A 29 4.91 -13.30 10.12
C ALA A 29 4.77 -14.52 11.03
N ARG A 30 4.89 -14.34 12.36
CA ARG A 30 4.73 -15.43 13.36
C ARG A 30 3.32 -16.02 13.35
N MET A 31 2.30 -15.20 13.07
CA MET A 31 0.91 -15.67 12.96
C MET A 31 0.67 -16.53 11.71
N GLY A 32 1.61 -16.56 10.78
CA GLY A 32 1.52 -17.40 9.58
C GLY A 32 0.88 -16.71 8.38
N TYR A 33 0.77 -15.39 8.37
CA TYR A 33 0.37 -14.65 7.18
C TYR A 33 1.45 -14.74 6.09
N ASP A 34 1.01 -14.76 4.83
CA ASP A 34 1.90 -14.80 3.67
C ASP A 34 2.38 -13.42 3.24
N GLY A 35 1.67 -12.37 3.67
CA GLY A 35 2.01 -11.00 3.28
C GLY A 35 1.26 -9.93 4.03
N VAL A 36 1.53 -8.69 3.61
CA VAL A 36 0.88 -7.49 4.15
C VAL A 36 0.43 -6.57 3.02
N GLU A 37 -0.65 -5.84 3.24
CA GLU A 37 -1.02 -4.66 2.46
C GLU A 37 -0.68 -3.43 3.31
N PHE A 38 0.16 -2.55 2.77
CA PHE A 38 0.62 -1.38 3.49
C PHE A 38 -0.45 -0.30 3.60
N ALA A 39 -0.56 0.28 4.79
CA ALA A 39 -1.32 1.49 5.09
C ALA A 39 -0.39 2.42 5.87
N GLY A 40 0.43 3.17 5.15
CA GLY A 40 1.58 3.87 5.71
C GLY A 40 2.82 2.99 5.84
N TYR A 41 3.96 3.62 6.06
CA TYR A 41 5.27 2.95 5.98
C TYR A 41 6.11 3.09 7.26
N GLY A 42 5.56 3.67 8.32
CA GLY A 42 6.24 3.82 9.61
C GLY A 42 7.49 4.68 9.59
N GLY A 43 7.64 5.55 8.60
CA GLY A 43 8.85 6.36 8.41
C GLY A 43 10.01 5.62 7.74
N PHE A 44 9.82 4.37 7.33
CA PHE A 44 10.85 3.57 6.66
C PHE A 44 10.87 3.83 5.15
N GLY A 45 12.05 3.72 4.56
CA GLY A 45 12.24 3.76 3.11
C GLY A 45 11.84 2.43 2.44
N ALA A 46 11.65 2.49 1.12
CA ALA A 46 11.24 1.31 0.33
C ALA A 46 12.25 0.17 0.45
N GLY A 47 13.55 0.45 0.38
CA GLY A 47 14.61 -0.55 0.52
C GLY A 47 14.64 -1.20 1.89
N GLU A 48 14.42 -0.42 2.96
CA GLU A 48 14.35 -0.93 4.32
C GLU A 48 13.16 -1.87 4.50
N LEU A 49 11.99 -1.47 4.00
CA LEU A 49 10.78 -2.30 4.05
C LEU A 49 10.93 -3.58 3.22
N LYS A 50 11.51 -3.46 2.03
CA LYS A 50 11.80 -4.63 1.19
C LYS A 50 12.69 -5.64 1.91
N SER A 51 13.76 -5.17 2.53
CA SER A 51 14.67 -6.02 3.30
C SER A 51 13.97 -6.69 4.48
N LEU A 52 13.15 -5.94 5.22
CA LEU A 52 12.39 -6.48 6.34
C LEU A 52 11.38 -7.54 5.89
N LEU A 53 10.64 -7.30 4.82
CA LEU A 53 9.73 -8.30 4.27
C LEU A 53 10.46 -9.58 3.84
N GLN A 54 11.62 -9.44 3.20
CA GLN A 54 12.44 -10.59 2.78
C GLN A 54 12.93 -11.39 3.98
N GLU A 55 13.42 -10.71 5.02
CA GLU A 55 13.85 -11.35 6.26
C GLU A 55 12.72 -12.16 6.92
N LEU A 56 11.50 -11.61 6.90
CA LEU A 56 10.33 -12.21 7.53
C LEU A 56 9.59 -13.22 6.64
N GLY A 57 9.98 -13.35 5.37
CA GLY A 57 9.27 -14.20 4.42
C GLY A 57 7.88 -13.68 4.05
N LEU A 58 7.62 -12.39 4.24
CA LEU A 58 6.36 -11.74 3.88
C LEU A 58 6.40 -11.17 2.47
N ARG A 59 5.25 -11.20 1.79
CA ARG A 59 5.05 -10.54 0.50
C ARG A 59 4.35 -9.20 0.65
N CYS A 60 4.62 -8.28 -0.26
CA CYS A 60 3.82 -7.08 -0.42
C CYS A 60 2.59 -7.42 -1.28
N ALA A 61 1.41 -7.40 -0.67
CA ALA A 61 0.15 -7.66 -1.37
C ALA A 61 -0.40 -6.41 -2.07
N GLY A 62 -0.03 -5.24 -1.59
CA GLY A 62 -0.44 -3.95 -2.11
C GLY A 62 -0.11 -2.84 -1.13
N ALA A 63 -0.42 -1.61 -1.50
CA ALA A 63 -0.22 -0.46 -0.63
C ALA A 63 -1.26 0.63 -0.87
N HIS A 64 -1.67 1.28 0.20
CA HIS A 64 -2.52 2.45 0.16
C HIS A 64 -1.69 3.70 -0.14
N GLU A 65 -2.15 4.51 -1.09
CA GLU A 65 -1.63 5.84 -1.34
C GLU A 65 -2.78 6.85 -1.38
N ALA A 66 -2.62 7.97 -0.69
CA ALA A 66 -3.59 9.06 -0.79
C ALA A 66 -3.57 9.64 -2.20
N ILE A 67 -4.75 9.99 -2.74
CA ILE A 67 -4.84 10.56 -4.09
C ILE A 67 -4.05 11.86 -4.21
N GLU A 68 -4.00 12.65 -3.15
CA GLU A 68 -3.22 13.89 -3.09
C GLU A 68 -1.72 13.65 -3.29
N ARG A 69 -1.20 12.54 -2.75
CA ARG A 69 0.20 12.17 -2.94
C ARG A 69 0.47 11.75 -4.38
N LEU A 70 -0.45 11.03 -5.01
CA LEU A 70 -0.34 10.68 -6.42
C LEU A 70 -0.38 11.94 -7.31
N GLU A 71 -1.15 12.94 -6.93
CA GLU A 71 -1.22 14.22 -7.65
C GLU A 71 0.05 15.05 -7.51
N GLN A 72 0.63 15.07 -6.31
CA GLN A 72 1.74 15.97 -5.96
C GLN A 72 3.12 15.37 -6.21
N ALA A 73 3.27 14.06 -6.08
CA ALA A 73 4.57 13.38 -6.04
C ALA A 73 4.55 12.02 -6.76
N LEU A 74 3.90 11.92 -7.92
CA LEU A 74 3.70 10.66 -8.62
C LEU A 74 5.02 9.95 -8.94
N ASP A 75 6.05 10.68 -9.37
CA ASP A 75 7.34 10.09 -9.72
C ASP A 75 8.04 9.47 -8.49
N GLU A 76 7.92 10.10 -7.34
CA GLU A 76 8.43 9.57 -6.07
C GLU A 76 7.67 8.30 -5.66
N VAL A 77 6.34 8.30 -5.81
CA VAL A 77 5.49 7.13 -5.53
C VAL A 77 5.87 5.98 -6.45
N ILE A 78 6.06 6.23 -7.74
CA ILE A 78 6.49 5.21 -8.70
C ILE A 78 7.85 4.61 -8.29
N ALA A 79 8.82 5.46 -7.98
CA ALA A 79 10.15 5.02 -7.56
C ALA A 79 10.10 4.17 -6.27
N PHE A 80 9.34 4.62 -5.28
CA PHE A 80 9.13 3.92 -4.01
C PHE A 80 8.56 2.51 -4.24
N HIS A 81 7.48 2.41 -5.00
CA HIS A 81 6.81 1.11 -5.22
C HIS A 81 7.62 0.16 -6.09
N ARG A 82 8.40 0.70 -7.05
CA ARG A 82 9.33 -0.12 -7.82
C ARG A 82 10.42 -0.72 -6.93
N GLU A 83 11.01 0.08 -6.06
CA GLU A 83 12.04 -0.39 -5.12
C GLU A 83 11.46 -1.41 -4.13
N LEU A 84 10.29 -1.13 -3.58
CA LEU A 84 9.58 -2.04 -2.68
C LEU A 84 9.19 -3.37 -3.35
N GLY A 85 9.00 -3.36 -4.66
CA GLY A 85 8.48 -4.50 -5.42
C GLY A 85 6.96 -4.64 -5.34
N ASN A 86 6.27 -3.56 -5.00
CA ASN A 86 4.81 -3.55 -4.96
C ASN A 86 4.22 -3.46 -6.37
N ARG A 87 3.15 -4.23 -6.60
CA ARG A 87 2.45 -4.28 -7.89
C ARG A 87 1.09 -3.58 -7.89
N TYR A 88 0.54 -3.30 -6.72
CA TYR A 88 -0.82 -2.77 -6.58
C TYR A 88 -0.85 -1.56 -5.66
N VAL A 89 -1.25 -0.44 -6.21
CA VAL A 89 -1.50 0.80 -5.46
C VAL A 89 -3.00 1.00 -5.35
N VAL A 90 -3.47 1.23 -4.14
CA VAL A 90 -4.88 1.42 -3.83
C VAL A 90 -5.09 2.83 -3.29
N VAL A 91 -6.03 3.56 -3.85
CA VAL A 91 -6.53 4.80 -3.25
C VAL A 91 -7.67 4.41 -2.31
N PRO A 92 -7.45 4.42 -0.99
CA PRO A 92 -8.38 3.81 -0.03
C PRO A 92 -9.58 4.71 0.28
N TRP A 93 -9.44 5.99 0.04
CA TRP A 93 -10.45 6.97 0.40
C TRP A 93 -10.43 8.18 -0.53
N LEU A 94 -11.60 8.75 -0.76
CA LEU A 94 -11.81 9.96 -1.55
C LEU A 94 -12.77 10.89 -0.82
N GLY A 95 -12.43 12.18 -0.76
CA GLY A 95 -13.34 13.20 -0.25
C GLY A 95 -14.59 13.36 -1.14
N GLU A 96 -15.70 13.73 -0.52
CA GLU A 96 -16.97 13.94 -1.22
C GLU A 96 -16.88 15.02 -2.32
N ASP A 97 -16.02 16.01 -2.13
CA ASP A 97 -15.71 17.02 -3.12
C ASP A 97 -15.20 16.45 -4.46
N ARG A 98 -14.62 15.26 -4.44
CA ARG A 98 -14.08 14.60 -5.63
C ARG A 98 -15.08 13.70 -6.34
N TRP A 99 -15.94 13.01 -5.61
CA TRP A 99 -16.87 12.02 -6.17
C TRP A 99 -18.32 12.49 -6.20
N GLY A 100 -18.61 13.73 -5.78
CA GLY A 100 -19.96 14.29 -5.78
C GLY A 100 -20.61 14.26 -7.17
N GLY A 101 -21.69 13.46 -7.31
CA GLY A 101 -22.43 13.29 -8.56
C GLY A 101 -21.71 12.44 -9.61
N PRO A 102 -22.41 12.17 -10.75
CA PRO A 102 -21.87 11.32 -11.83
C PRO A 102 -20.60 11.85 -12.46
N ASP A 103 -20.47 13.18 -12.58
CA ASP A 103 -19.28 13.79 -13.18
C ASP A 103 -18.05 13.71 -12.29
N GLY A 104 -18.23 13.74 -10.97
CA GLY A 104 -17.14 13.51 -10.01
C GLY A 104 -16.53 12.13 -10.16
N TRP A 105 -17.34 11.09 -10.21
CA TRP A 105 -16.88 9.73 -10.44
C TRP A 105 -16.16 9.54 -11.77
N ARG A 106 -16.64 10.16 -12.85
CA ARG A 106 -15.97 10.12 -14.16
C ARG A 106 -14.58 10.75 -14.10
N LYS A 107 -14.46 11.91 -13.45
CA LYS A 107 -13.16 12.60 -13.29
C LYS A 107 -12.18 11.75 -12.49
N VAL A 108 -12.62 11.19 -11.38
CA VAL A 108 -11.80 10.29 -10.56
C VAL A 108 -11.37 9.06 -11.36
N GLY A 109 -12.28 8.41 -12.05
CA GLY A 109 -11.97 7.23 -12.88
C GLY A 109 -10.94 7.53 -13.96
N LYS A 110 -11.05 8.68 -14.65
CA LYS A 110 -10.07 9.12 -15.64
C LYS A 110 -8.70 9.37 -15.00
N GLN A 111 -8.66 10.09 -13.89
CA GLN A 111 -7.43 10.41 -13.17
C GLN A 111 -6.71 9.14 -12.67
N LEU A 112 -7.45 8.21 -12.07
CA LEU A 112 -6.89 6.93 -11.63
C LEU A 112 -6.37 6.10 -12.81
N GLY A 113 -7.04 6.15 -13.95
CA GLY A 113 -6.57 5.51 -15.18
C GLY A 113 -5.25 6.10 -15.69
N GLU A 114 -5.09 7.42 -15.63
CA GLU A 114 -3.85 8.11 -15.98
C GLU A 114 -2.70 7.73 -15.03
N PHE A 115 -2.93 7.72 -13.72
CA PHE A 115 -1.95 7.26 -12.74
C PHE A 115 -1.57 5.80 -12.97
N GLY A 116 -2.55 4.94 -13.18
CA GLY A 116 -2.33 3.52 -13.45
C GLY A 116 -1.49 3.27 -14.71
N GLY A 117 -1.68 4.08 -15.74
CA GLY A 117 -0.86 4.04 -16.96
C GLY A 117 0.61 4.36 -16.71
N ARG A 118 0.90 5.28 -15.80
CA ARG A 118 2.27 5.66 -15.44
C ARG A 118 2.92 4.71 -14.43
N LEU A 119 2.11 4.01 -13.63
CA LEU A 119 2.57 3.05 -12.63
C LEU A 119 2.96 1.68 -13.21
N ARG A 120 2.62 1.41 -14.47
CA ARG A 120 2.93 0.15 -15.15
C ARG A 120 4.41 -0.08 -15.50
#